data_16969fcbee6a18da59aaaa2033377b16
#
_entry.id   16969fcbee6a18da59aaaa2033377b16
#
_cell.length_a   1.000
_cell.length_b   1.000
_cell.length_c   1.000
_cell.angle_alpha   90.00
_cell.angle_beta   90.00
_cell.angle_gamma   90.00
#
_symmetry.space_group_name_H-M   'P 1'
#
loop_
_entity.id
_entity.type
_entity.pdbx_description
1 polymer ?
#
loop_
_entity_poly.entity_id
_entity_poly.type
_entity_poly.pdbx_seq_one_letter_code
_entity_poly.pdbx_strand_id
1 'polypeptide(L)'
;MATSRQLREQIAAGRWDATLAALYGGSEEVLARQRSRYGAALEQFELYYGPGRQVQVYSAPGRTELGGNHTDHQHGYGLAGAVTLDLVAVASRNEDGFIRVKSRGFNKLDVIDLTEAEPQQGESTHSASLIRGIAEGFRAKGCDVGGFDAYTASDVLRGSGLSSSAAFEMGVAIILNTEYGCGLDAPALARICQFAENTYFGKPSGLLDQLTSAVGGVLFVDFADPTAPKIEKIHADGVLPEGMTLCVTDTRASHSELTGEFAAIRNEMEAVAACLGGRVLGEVDEKRFWQELPRLREQCGDRAVLRAIHYFEENARTLAQRDALVAGDFAAFARLVEKSGHSSFECCQNVYCASSPKHQGLSAALAISQSILAGTGGAWRMQGGGFAGTIQAFVPDALIKRYCAAMEALFGPGCCYLLSLREQGAVRVM
;
A
#
# COMPACT_ATOMS: atom_id res chain seq x y z
N MET A 1 -16.25 26.11 7.92
CA MET A 1 -15.55 25.02 8.64
C MET A 1 -16.19 24.85 10.01
N ALA A 2 -16.23 23.65 10.55
CA ALA A 2 -16.81 23.35 11.86
C ALA A 2 -15.69 23.12 12.89
N THR A 3 -16.01 23.29 14.19
CA THR A 3 -15.07 22.92 15.25
C THR A 3 -15.07 21.41 15.47
N SER A 4 -14.01 20.86 16.05
CA SER A 4 -13.91 19.45 16.43
C SER A 4 -15.12 18.97 17.26
N ARG A 5 -15.58 19.78 18.20
CA ARG A 5 -16.79 19.49 18.98
C ARG A 5 -18.04 19.40 18.12
N GLN A 6 -18.26 20.36 17.22
CA GLN A 6 -19.40 20.35 16.32
C GLN A 6 -19.41 19.14 15.39
N LEU A 7 -18.23 18.76 14.87
CA LEU A 7 -18.13 17.54 14.04
C LEU A 7 -18.42 16.28 14.85
N ARG A 8 -17.95 16.18 16.11
CA ARG A 8 -18.28 15.04 16.99
C ARG A 8 -19.77 14.90 17.23
N GLU A 9 -20.47 16.03 17.50
CA GLU A 9 -21.92 16.04 17.66
C GLU A 9 -22.65 15.62 16.39
N GLN A 10 -22.17 16.06 15.21
CA GLN A 10 -22.74 15.67 13.92
C GLN A 10 -22.52 14.19 13.61
N ILE A 11 -21.33 13.64 13.90
CA ILE A 11 -21.01 12.23 13.73
C ILE A 11 -21.91 11.37 14.63
N ALA A 12 -22.02 11.73 15.91
CA ALA A 12 -22.88 11.02 16.85
C ALA A 12 -24.37 11.03 16.44
N ALA A 13 -24.80 12.11 15.77
CA ALA A 13 -26.14 12.23 15.21
C ALA A 13 -26.32 11.54 13.83
N GLY A 14 -25.32 10.83 13.30
CA GLY A 14 -25.37 10.11 12.02
C GLY A 14 -25.38 10.99 10.78
N ARG A 15 -25.05 12.29 10.89
CA ARG A 15 -25.08 13.21 9.73
C ARG A 15 -24.05 12.88 8.65
N TRP A 16 -23.02 12.10 8.99
CA TRP A 16 -21.95 11.70 8.09
C TRP A 16 -22.05 10.25 7.62
N ASP A 17 -23.13 9.53 7.97
CA ASP A 17 -23.28 8.11 7.68
C ASP A 17 -23.22 7.78 6.19
N ALA A 18 -23.83 8.62 5.34
CA ALA A 18 -23.76 8.42 3.89
C ALA A 18 -22.29 8.51 3.37
N THR A 19 -21.51 9.46 3.88
CA THR A 19 -20.09 9.61 3.52
C THR A 19 -19.27 8.44 4.05
N LEU A 20 -19.52 8.02 5.30
CA LEU A 20 -18.82 6.88 5.89
C LEU A 20 -19.21 5.58 5.18
N ALA A 21 -20.47 5.40 4.81
CA ALA A 21 -20.93 4.24 4.04
C ALA A 21 -20.23 4.15 2.68
N ALA A 22 -20.05 5.27 1.99
CA ALA A 22 -19.33 5.32 0.71
C ALA A 22 -17.85 4.93 0.84
N LEU A 23 -17.23 5.16 2.01
CA LEU A 23 -15.82 4.84 2.26
C LEU A 23 -15.61 3.41 2.77
N TYR A 24 -16.54 2.89 3.61
CA TYR A 24 -16.29 1.68 4.41
C TYR A 24 -17.36 0.61 4.27
N GLY A 25 -18.47 0.90 3.58
CA GLY A 25 -19.65 0.05 3.55
C GLY A 25 -20.73 0.50 4.54
N GLY A 26 -22.00 0.18 4.23
CA GLY A 26 -23.19 0.73 4.88
C GLY A 26 -23.81 -0.12 6.00
N SER A 27 -23.15 -1.20 6.45
CA SER A 27 -23.72 -1.97 7.57
C SER A 27 -23.67 -1.16 8.87
N GLU A 28 -24.67 -1.33 9.75
CA GLU A 28 -24.73 -0.57 11.00
C GLU A 28 -23.52 -0.84 11.91
N GLU A 29 -23.00 -2.07 11.88
CA GLU A 29 -21.79 -2.42 12.62
C GLU A 29 -20.57 -1.60 12.14
N VAL A 30 -20.38 -1.50 10.82
CA VAL A 30 -19.32 -0.70 10.19
C VAL A 30 -19.50 0.77 10.52
N LEU A 31 -20.72 1.32 10.36
CA LEU A 31 -21.00 2.72 10.64
C LEU A 31 -20.77 3.08 12.11
N ALA A 32 -21.26 2.25 13.04
CA ALA A 32 -21.03 2.45 14.47
C ALA A 32 -19.53 2.46 14.83
N ARG A 33 -18.76 1.52 14.28
CA ARG A 33 -17.30 1.48 14.43
C ARG A 33 -16.65 2.76 13.91
N GLN A 34 -17.04 3.23 12.73
CA GLN A 34 -16.43 4.43 12.13
C GLN A 34 -16.85 5.71 12.87
N ARG A 35 -18.11 5.85 13.29
CA ARG A 35 -18.53 6.97 14.15
C ARG A 35 -17.66 7.06 15.41
N SER A 36 -17.45 5.93 16.09
CA SER A 36 -16.57 5.85 17.27
C SER A 36 -15.14 6.25 16.96
N ARG A 37 -14.56 5.73 15.87
CA ARG A 37 -13.18 5.96 15.46
C ARG A 37 -12.92 7.43 15.10
N TYR A 38 -13.80 8.04 14.30
CA TYR A 38 -13.71 9.45 13.91
C TYR A 38 -13.94 10.38 15.11
N GLY A 39 -14.92 10.04 15.95
CA GLY A 39 -15.17 10.76 17.21
C GLY A 39 -13.96 10.77 18.13
N ALA A 40 -13.31 9.63 18.30
CA ALA A 40 -12.08 9.50 19.10
C ALA A 40 -10.91 10.30 18.50
N ALA A 41 -10.75 10.32 17.17
CA ALA A 41 -9.69 11.11 16.53
C ALA A 41 -9.90 12.62 16.77
N LEU A 42 -11.11 13.12 16.66
CA LEU A 42 -11.46 14.52 16.96
C LEU A 42 -11.22 14.88 18.44
N GLU A 43 -11.53 13.97 19.35
CA GLU A 43 -11.28 14.17 20.79
C GLU A 43 -9.78 14.24 21.09
N GLN A 44 -9.00 13.34 20.49
CA GLN A 44 -7.53 13.35 20.65
C GLN A 44 -6.90 14.62 20.05
N PHE A 45 -7.43 15.12 18.93
CA PHE A 45 -6.98 16.40 18.38
C PHE A 45 -7.17 17.54 19.40
N GLU A 46 -8.35 17.64 20.04
CA GLU A 46 -8.61 18.63 21.09
C GLU A 46 -7.66 18.51 22.29
N LEU A 47 -7.32 17.27 22.66
CA LEU A 47 -6.41 17.02 23.78
C LEU A 47 -5.00 17.58 23.53
N TYR A 48 -4.50 17.45 22.29
CA TYR A 48 -3.13 17.88 21.94
C TYR A 48 -3.05 19.36 21.54
N TYR A 49 -4.08 19.89 20.87
CA TYR A 49 -4.01 21.21 20.22
C TYR A 49 -5.05 22.22 20.74
N GLY A 50 -5.83 21.82 21.75
CA GLY A 50 -6.83 22.67 22.40
C GLY A 50 -8.20 22.66 21.70
N PRO A 51 -9.26 23.00 22.46
CA PRO A 51 -10.64 23.03 21.96
C PRO A 51 -10.91 24.28 21.11
N GLY A 52 -12.02 24.24 20.38
CA GLY A 52 -12.59 25.40 19.66
C GLY A 52 -11.92 25.71 18.32
N ARG A 53 -10.90 24.96 17.92
CA ARG A 53 -10.26 25.12 16.60
C ARG A 53 -11.18 24.60 15.49
N GLN A 54 -11.17 25.30 14.38
CA GLN A 54 -11.78 24.81 13.14
C GLN A 54 -10.91 23.71 12.56
N VAL A 55 -11.52 22.59 12.22
CA VAL A 55 -10.81 21.41 11.73
C VAL A 55 -11.44 20.85 10.47
N GLN A 56 -10.65 20.12 9.70
CA GLN A 56 -11.11 19.23 8.64
C GLN A 56 -10.62 17.80 8.94
N VAL A 57 -11.34 16.82 8.41
CA VAL A 57 -11.03 15.41 8.62
C VAL A 57 -10.75 14.75 7.28
N TYR A 58 -9.67 13.99 7.24
CA TYR A 58 -9.13 13.35 6.04
C TYR A 58 -9.04 11.85 6.25
N SER A 59 -9.09 11.12 5.16
CA SER A 59 -8.89 9.68 5.12
C SER A 59 -7.98 9.32 3.95
N ALA A 60 -6.94 8.52 4.21
CA ALA A 60 -6.03 8.01 3.20
C ALA A 60 -5.93 6.49 3.34
N PRO A 61 -6.34 5.70 2.31
CA PRO A 61 -6.39 4.25 2.38
C PRO A 61 -5.00 3.61 2.30
N GLY A 62 -4.86 2.43 2.91
CA GLY A 62 -3.83 1.49 2.54
C GLY A 62 -4.13 0.82 1.19
N ARG A 63 -3.22 -0.04 0.75
CA ARG A 63 -3.40 -0.80 -0.49
C ARG A 63 -3.06 -2.28 -0.32
N THR A 64 -3.65 -3.14 -1.13
CA THR A 64 -3.25 -4.52 -1.32
C THR A 64 -2.71 -4.73 -2.73
N GLU A 65 -1.64 -5.52 -2.88
CA GLU A 65 -1.07 -5.84 -4.18
C GLU A 65 -1.81 -7.04 -4.78
N LEU A 66 -2.46 -6.86 -5.92
CA LEU A 66 -3.24 -7.89 -6.60
C LEU A 66 -2.42 -8.66 -7.64
N GLY A 67 -1.40 -8.04 -8.22
CA GLY A 67 -0.51 -8.62 -9.22
C GLY A 67 0.68 -7.70 -9.52
N GLY A 68 1.65 -8.21 -10.29
CA GLY A 68 2.84 -7.44 -10.66
C GLY A 68 3.90 -7.40 -9.56
N ASN A 69 4.11 -8.52 -8.87
CA ASN A 69 5.08 -8.60 -7.82
C ASN A 69 6.51 -8.38 -8.34
N HIS A 70 7.21 -7.36 -7.84
CA HIS A 70 8.57 -6.98 -8.24
C HIS A 70 8.77 -6.64 -9.73
N THR A 71 7.72 -6.19 -10.42
CA THR A 71 7.80 -5.80 -11.83
C THR A 71 7.95 -4.29 -12.02
N ASP A 72 7.47 -3.47 -11.10
CA ASP A 72 7.46 -2.00 -11.19
C ASP A 72 8.87 -1.40 -11.31
N HIS A 73 9.82 -1.86 -10.51
CA HIS A 73 11.21 -1.40 -10.56
C HIS A 73 12.00 -1.91 -11.78
N GLN A 74 11.37 -2.78 -12.59
CA GLN A 74 11.87 -3.29 -13.88
C GLN A 74 11.08 -2.73 -15.07
N HIS A 75 10.31 -1.65 -14.88
CA HIS A 75 9.45 -1.00 -15.88
C HIS A 75 8.33 -1.90 -16.40
N GLY A 76 7.82 -2.79 -15.56
CA GLY A 76 6.71 -3.70 -15.86
C GLY A 76 5.34 -3.16 -15.43
N TYR A 77 4.38 -4.08 -15.28
CA TYR A 77 3.02 -3.77 -14.89
C TYR A 77 2.79 -4.00 -13.39
N GLY A 78 1.98 -3.15 -12.77
CA GLY A 78 1.49 -3.32 -11.41
C GLY A 78 -0.02 -3.37 -11.36
N LEU A 79 -0.58 -4.16 -10.46
CA LEU A 79 -2.01 -4.23 -10.17
C LEU A 79 -2.23 -4.18 -8.67
N ALA A 80 -2.90 -3.14 -8.17
CA ALA A 80 -3.13 -2.95 -6.74
C ALA A 80 -4.52 -2.35 -6.46
N GLY A 81 -5.10 -2.69 -5.32
CA GLY A 81 -6.40 -2.18 -4.89
C GLY A 81 -6.31 -1.37 -3.59
N ALA A 82 -6.96 -0.23 -3.53
CA ALA A 82 -7.16 0.51 -2.28
C ALA A 82 -8.09 -0.29 -1.36
N VAL A 83 -7.80 -0.28 -0.06
CA VAL A 83 -8.56 -1.07 0.92
C VAL A 83 -9.25 -0.18 1.95
N THR A 84 -10.26 -0.72 2.64
CA THR A 84 -11.02 0.01 3.66
C THR A 84 -10.25 0.27 4.96
N LEU A 85 -9.08 -0.34 5.17
CA LEU A 85 -8.17 0.09 6.23
C LEU A 85 -7.44 1.35 5.78
N ASP A 86 -7.50 2.38 6.61
CA ASP A 86 -6.95 3.69 6.28
C ASP A 86 -6.32 4.41 7.47
N LEU A 87 -5.69 5.53 7.17
CA LEU A 87 -5.31 6.55 8.11
C LEU A 87 -6.39 7.64 8.13
N VAL A 88 -6.93 7.94 9.30
CA VAL A 88 -7.76 9.12 9.57
C VAL A 88 -6.88 10.21 10.14
N ALA A 89 -6.96 11.43 9.58
CA ALA A 89 -6.29 12.61 10.09
C ALA A 89 -7.30 13.71 10.40
N VAL A 90 -7.17 14.34 11.55
CA VAL A 90 -7.87 15.59 11.92
C VAL A 90 -6.84 16.70 11.86
N ALA A 91 -7.06 17.72 11.05
CA ALA A 91 -6.10 18.80 10.84
C ALA A 91 -6.73 20.19 10.95
N SER A 92 -5.91 21.15 11.36
CA SER A 92 -6.23 22.59 11.41
C SER A 92 -5.02 23.39 10.99
N ARG A 93 -5.20 24.35 10.08
CA ARG A 93 -4.14 25.29 9.72
C ARG A 93 -3.63 26.08 10.94
N ASN A 94 -2.37 26.43 10.88
CA ASN A 94 -1.77 27.44 11.76
C ASN A 94 -0.99 28.46 10.90
N GLU A 95 -0.53 29.52 11.51
CA GLU A 95 0.18 30.62 10.82
C GLU A 95 1.61 30.80 11.35
N ASP A 96 2.11 29.85 12.14
CA ASP A 96 3.43 29.97 12.78
C ASP A 96 4.55 29.29 11.99
N GLY A 97 4.24 28.72 10.81
CA GLY A 97 5.23 28.11 9.91
C GLY A 97 5.70 26.71 10.30
N PHE A 98 5.03 26.07 11.25
CA PHE A 98 5.36 24.72 11.69
C PHE A 98 4.30 23.70 11.25
N ILE A 99 4.72 22.52 10.85
CA ILE A 99 3.85 21.35 10.78
C ILE A 99 4.05 20.51 12.03
N ARG A 100 2.95 20.22 12.75
CA ARG A 100 2.97 19.37 13.93
C ARG A 100 2.01 18.19 13.74
N VAL A 101 2.55 16.98 13.83
CA VAL A 101 1.75 15.77 13.66
C VAL A 101 1.91 14.85 14.88
N LYS A 102 0.80 14.59 15.55
CA LYS A 102 0.70 13.58 16.60
C LYS A 102 0.04 12.33 16.06
N SER A 103 0.77 11.23 16.04
CA SER A 103 0.25 9.95 15.55
C SER A 103 -0.10 9.01 16.71
N ARG A 104 -1.25 8.33 16.60
CA ARG A 104 -1.69 7.31 17.56
C ARG A 104 -0.64 6.21 17.72
N GLY A 105 -0.30 5.86 18.96
CA GLY A 105 0.68 4.82 19.27
C GLY A 105 2.14 5.28 19.24
N PHE A 106 2.40 6.55 19.00
CA PHE A 106 3.73 7.13 19.07
C PHE A 106 3.84 8.15 20.20
N ASN A 107 4.90 8.09 20.99
CA ASN A 107 5.11 9.03 22.07
C ASN A 107 5.57 10.40 21.58
N LYS A 108 6.37 10.43 20.51
CA LYS A 108 6.95 11.66 19.96
C LYS A 108 5.91 12.42 19.13
N LEU A 109 5.91 13.73 19.26
CA LEU A 109 5.26 14.68 18.34
C LEU A 109 6.27 15.01 17.25
N ASP A 110 5.92 14.84 15.99
CA ASP A 110 6.71 15.35 14.88
C ASP A 110 6.47 16.85 14.76
N VAL A 111 7.56 17.62 14.73
CA VAL A 111 7.55 19.09 14.58
C VAL A 111 8.51 19.45 13.49
N ILE A 112 8.02 20.04 12.41
CA ILE A 112 8.79 20.42 11.24
C ILE A 112 8.72 21.93 11.08
N ASP A 113 9.89 22.57 11.13
CA ASP A 113 10.05 23.98 10.76
C ASP A 113 10.11 24.05 9.24
N LEU A 114 9.18 24.79 8.63
CA LEU A 114 9.09 24.95 7.18
C LEU A 114 10.14 25.93 6.63
N THR A 115 10.93 26.58 7.45
CA THR A 115 12.10 27.38 7.00
C THR A 115 13.31 26.49 6.69
N GLU A 116 13.31 25.25 7.20
CA GLU A 116 14.36 24.25 7.02
C GLU A 116 13.99 23.26 5.90
N ALA A 117 14.40 23.55 4.66
CA ALA A 117 14.04 22.78 3.47
C ALA A 117 14.81 21.45 3.34
N GLU A 118 16.10 21.45 3.73
CA GLU A 118 17.00 20.32 3.51
C GLU A 118 16.74 19.15 4.47
N PRO A 119 17.07 17.90 4.06
CA PRO A 119 17.02 16.74 4.95
C PRO A 119 17.86 16.99 6.20
N GLN A 120 17.27 16.83 7.38
CA GLN A 120 17.94 17.09 8.64
C GLN A 120 18.71 15.85 9.13
N GLN A 121 19.89 16.08 9.70
CA GLN A 121 20.71 15.00 10.27
C GLN A 121 19.93 14.33 11.43
N GLY A 122 19.76 13.00 11.34
CA GLY A 122 19.03 12.21 12.34
C GLY A 122 17.52 12.10 12.11
N GLU A 123 16.97 12.73 11.05
CA GLU A 123 15.56 12.52 10.64
C GLU A 123 15.38 11.34 9.67
N SER A 124 16.43 10.88 9.01
CA SER A 124 16.37 9.71 8.11
C SER A 124 15.68 8.54 8.79
N THR A 125 14.77 7.88 8.07
CA THR A 125 13.91 6.77 8.57
C THR A 125 12.87 7.15 9.62
N HIS A 126 12.61 8.44 9.84
CA HIS A 126 11.57 8.94 10.74
C HIS A 126 10.44 9.66 9.98
N SER A 127 9.24 9.69 10.55
CA SER A 127 8.07 10.37 9.96
C SER A 127 8.31 11.86 9.68
N ALA A 128 9.14 12.52 10.47
CA ALA A 128 9.50 13.92 10.28
C ALA A 128 10.13 14.20 8.91
N SER A 129 11.02 13.31 8.44
CA SER A 129 11.64 13.45 7.13
C SER A 129 10.64 13.32 5.97
N LEU A 130 9.64 12.43 6.11
CA LEU A 130 8.56 12.30 5.13
C LEU A 130 7.73 13.59 5.06
N ILE A 131 7.34 14.15 6.21
CA ILE A 131 6.54 15.37 6.27
C ILE A 131 7.30 16.54 5.63
N ARG A 132 8.60 16.71 5.95
CA ARG A 132 9.47 17.72 5.36
C ARG A 132 9.58 17.54 3.85
N GLY A 133 9.88 16.33 3.38
CA GLY A 133 10.00 16.01 1.96
C GLY A 133 8.71 16.26 1.17
N ILE A 134 7.55 15.98 1.77
CA ILE A 134 6.25 16.28 1.15
C ILE A 134 6.06 17.78 1.02
N ALA A 135 6.31 18.57 2.06
CA ALA A 135 6.20 20.03 2.02
C ALA A 135 7.10 20.64 0.92
N GLU A 136 8.36 20.17 0.82
CA GLU A 136 9.29 20.62 -0.22
C GLU A 136 8.86 20.15 -1.63
N GLY A 137 8.28 18.96 -1.75
CA GLY A 137 7.69 18.48 -3.00
C GLY A 137 6.55 19.39 -3.49
N PHE A 138 5.72 19.91 -2.59
CA PHE A 138 4.70 20.91 -2.92
C PHE A 138 5.34 22.24 -3.38
N ARG A 139 6.35 22.74 -2.66
CA ARG A 139 7.08 23.95 -3.05
C ARG A 139 7.74 23.83 -4.41
N ALA A 140 8.32 22.69 -4.72
CA ALA A 140 8.90 22.39 -6.02
C ALA A 140 7.85 22.41 -7.17
N LYS A 141 6.56 22.26 -6.85
CA LYS A 141 5.43 22.41 -7.77
C LYS A 141 4.88 23.85 -7.81
N GLY A 142 5.50 24.79 -7.12
CA GLY A 142 5.05 26.17 -7.04
C GLY A 142 3.89 26.41 -6.08
N CYS A 143 3.61 25.48 -5.18
CA CYS A 143 2.57 25.63 -4.16
C CYS A 143 3.15 26.33 -2.92
N ASP A 144 2.51 27.42 -2.51
CA ASP A 144 2.84 28.11 -1.27
C ASP A 144 2.12 27.42 -0.10
N VAL A 145 2.80 26.45 0.53
CA VAL A 145 2.27 25.69 1.65
C VAL A 145 2.82 26.21 2.97
N GLY A 146 1.97 26.21 3.99
CA GLY A 146 2.27 26.66 5.35
C GLY A 146 2.02 25.59 6.40
N GLY A 147 1.98 26.01 7.67
CA GLY A 147 1.87 25.12 8.81
C GLY A 147 0.47 24.56 9.06
N PHE A 148 0.41 23.39 9.69
CA PHE A 148 -0.81 22.82 10.24
C PHE A 148 -0.50 21.97 11.47
N ASP A 149 -1.52 21.77 12.31
CA ASP A 149 -1.49 20.83 13.42
C ASP A 149 -2.42 19.67 13.09
N ALA A 150 -1.95 18.43 13.24
CA ALA A 150 -2.76 17.25 12.96
C ALA A 150 -2.61 16.15 14.01
N TYR A 151 -3.72 15.46 14.27
CA TYR A 151 -3.73 14.16 14.93
C TYR A 151 -4.07 13.08 13.92
N THR A 152 -3.28 12.01 13.87
CA THR A 152 -3.50 10.88 12.96
C THR A 152 -3.74 9.57 13.70
N ALA A 153 -4.68 8.78 13.19
CA ALA A 153 -5.00 7.45 13.69
C ALA A 153 -5.11 6.47 12.52
N SER A 154 -4.12 5.57 12.40
CA SER A 154 -4.09 4.57 11.35
C SER A 154 -4.60 3.22 11.84
N ASP A 155 -5.44 2.58 11.03
CA ASP A 155 -5.79 1.16 11.12
C ASP A 155 -5.00 0.34 10.09
N VAL A 156 -4.23 1.00 9.19
CA VAL A 156 -3.26 0.31 8.33
C VAL A 156 -2.08 -0.12 9.18
N LEU A 157 -1.90 -1.42 9.27
CA LEU A 157 -0.89 -2.00 10.15
C LEU A 157 0.52 -1.80 9.60
N ARG A 158 1.45 -1.53 10.50
CA ARG A 158 2.86 -1.47 10.16
C ARG A 158 3.41 -2.86 9.86
N GLY A 159 4.20 -2.97 8.81
CA GLY A 159 4.81 -4.23 8.43
C GLY A 159 3.84 -5.28 7.86
N SER A 160 2.56 -4.93 7.69
CA SER A 160 1.54 -5.83 7.15
C SER A 160 1.53 -5.92 5.62
N GLY A 161 2.45 -5.28 4.92
CA GLY A 161 2.40 -5.22 3.46
C GLY A 161 1.21 -4.42 2.88
N LEU A 162 0.45 -3.68 3.71
CA LEU A 162 -0.68 -2.83 3.30
C LEU A 162 -0.29 -1.36 3.08
N SER A 163 0.99 -1.05 3.03
CA SER A 163 1.55 0.29 2.77
C SER A 163 1.10 1.38 3.75
N SER A 164 1.37 1.15 5.04
CA SER A 164 1.10 2.16 6.07
C SER A 164 1.91 3.46 5.87
N SER A 165 3.10 3.40 5.26
CA SER A 165 3.88 4.60 4.89
C SER A 165 3.15 5.42 3.84
N ALA A 166 2.72 4.81 2.73
CA ALA A 166 2.01 5.52 1.66
C ALA A 166 0.69 6.14 2.15
N ALA A 167 -0.06 5.44 3.03
CA ALA A 167 -1.26 6.01 3.64
C ALA A 167 -0.94 7.22 4.53
N PHE A 168 0.17 7.21 5.28
CA PHE A 168 0.61 8.35 6.09
C PHE A 168 1.06 9.52 5.21
N GLU A 169 1.92 9.25 4.24
CA GLU A 169 2.40 10.25 3.27
C GLU A 169 1.24 10.92 2.55
N MET A 170 0.30 10.12 2.07
CA MET A 170 -0.88 10.60 1.36
C MET A 170 -1.81 11.39 2.29
N GLY A 171 -1.91 10.99 3.58
CA GLY A 171 -2.63 11.76 4.60
C GLY A 171 -2.06 13.17 4.77
N VAL A 172 -0.73 13.32 4.83
CA VAL A 172 -0.06 14.63 4.89
C VAL A 172 -0.25 15.40 3.58
N ALA A 173 -0.08 14.74 2.43
CA ALA A 173 -0.19 15.38 1.14
C ALA A 173 -1.60 15.93 0.86
N ILE A 174 -2.67 15.17 1.19
CA ILE A 174 -4.05 15.62 0.98
C ILE A 174 -4.43 16.78 1.91
N ILE A 175 -3.86 16.84 3.13
CA ILE A 175 -4.01 17.99 4.02
C ILE A 175 -3.42 19.23 3.35
N LEU A 176 -2.17 19.20 2.94
CA LEU A 176 -1.50 20.34 2.30
C LEU A 176 -2.21 20.78 1.02
N ASN A 177 -2.55 19.83 0.16
CA ASN A 177 -3.25 20.11 -1.11
C ASN A 177 -4.59 20.82 -0.88
N THR A 178 -5.35 20.38 0.13
CA THR A 178 -6.68 20.92 0.41
C THR A 178 -6.62 22.23 1.19
N GLU A 179 -5.83 22.26 2.28
CA GLU A 179 -5.76 23.43 3.17
C GLU A 179 -5.16 24.64 2.46
N TYR A 180 -4.22 24.43 1.54
CA TYR A 180 -3.53 25.52 0.82
C TYR A 180 -4.02 25.71 -0.62
N GLY A 181 -5.06 24.95 -1.04
CA GLY A 181 -5.70 25.13 -2.34
C GLY A 181 -4.76 24.89 -3.52
N CYS A 182 -3.81 23.95 -3.39
CA CYS A 182 -2.81 23.69 -4.42
C CYS A 182 -3.39 23.13 -5.71
N GLY A 183 -4.53 22.42 -5.64
CA GLY A 183 -5.23 21.90 -6.82
C GLY A 183 -4.50 20.80 -7.57
N LEU A 184 -3.53 20.13 -6.94
CA LEU A 184 -2.79 19.03 -7.56
C LEU A 184 -3.67 17.79 -7.65
N ASP A 185 -3.53 17.04 -8.74
CA ASP A 185 -4.23 15.79 -8.97
C ASP A 185 -3.60 14.62 -8.16
N ALA A 186 -4.32 13.51 -8.06
CA ALA A 186 -3.88 12.34 -7.28
C ALA A 186 -2.53 11.76 -7.75
N PRO A 187 -2.22 11.63 -9.06
CA PRO A 187 -0.90 11.22 -9.52
C PRO A 187 0.23 12.19 -9.13
N ALA A 188 -0.02 13.50 -9.13
CA ALA A 188 0.98 14.47 -8.68
C ALA A 188 1.26 14.35 -7.18
N LEU A 189 0.23 14.16 -6.35
CA LEU A 189 0.39 13.89 -4.93
C LEU A 189 1.19 12.61 -4.67
N ALA A 190 0.90 11.53 -5.41
CA ALA A 190 1.64 10.28 -5.30
C ALA A 190 3.14 10.44 -5.59
N ARG A 191 3.50 11.24 -6.60
CA ARG A 191 4.90 11.54 -6.93
C ARG A 191 5.60 12.39 -5.87
N ILE A 192 4.90 13.34 -5.28
CA ILE A 192 5.43 14.12 -4.14
C ILE A 192 5.74 13.19 -2.97
N CYS A 193 4.85 12.25 -2.66
CA CYS A 193 5.07 11.27 -1.59
C CYS A 193 6.25 10.34 -1.89
N GLN A 194 6.34 9.81 -3.11
CA GLN A 194 7.49 9.00 -3.54
C GLN A 194 8.81 9.79 -3.48
N PHE A 195 8.81 11.05 -3.90
CA PHE A 195 9.97 11.92 -3.78
C PHE A 195 10.41 12.06 -2.32
N ALA A 196 9.48 12.28 -1.40
CA ALA A 196 9.77 12.37 0.02
C ALA A 196 10.35 11.05 0.58
N GLU A 197 9.77 9.89 0.20
CA GLU A 197 10.26 8.58 0.64
C GLU A 197 11.67 8.29 0.09
N ASN A 198 11.94 8.60 -1.17
CA ASN A 198 13.23 8.31 -1.80
C ASN A 198 14.32 9.28 -1.38
N THR A 199 14.02 10.58 -1.26
CA THR A 199 15.04 11.63 -1.07
C THR A 199 15.24 11.98 0.40
N TYR A 200 14.17 12.06 1.20
CA TYR A 200 14.23 12.51 2.60
C TYR A 200 14.26 11.34 3.58
N PHE A 201 13.42 10.34 3.36
CA PHE A 201 13.40 9.16 4.22
C PHE A 201 14.55 8.18 3.91
N GLY A 202 15.02 8.17 2.65
CA GLY A 202 16.16 7.36 2.22
C GLY A 202 15.80 5.92 1.85
N LYS A 203 14.54 5.64 1.54
CA LYS A 203 14.07 4.32 1.08
C LYS A 203 13.70 4.38 -0.40
N PRO A 204 14.44 3.72 -1.29
CA PRO A 204 14.09 3.66 -2.70
C PRO A 204 12.82 2.82 -2.88
N SER A 205 11.70 3.46 -3.15
CA SER A 205 10.39 2.83 -3.36
C SER A 205 9.86 3.05 -4.77
N GLY A 206 9.03 2.10 -5.24
CA GLY A 206 8.19 2.27 -6.42
C GLY A 206 7.08 3.29 -6.19
N LEU A 207 6.27 3.52 -7.20
CA LEU A 207 5.18 4.51 -7.14
C LEU A 207 3.80 3.89 -6.93
N LEU A 208 3.66 2.56 -7.08
CA LEU A 208 2.37 1.86 -7.08
C LEU A 208 1.58 2.08 -5.78
N ASP A 209 2.27 2.07 -4.64
CA ASP A 209 1.66 2.22 -3.32
C ASP A 209 1.00 3.59 -3.15
N GLN A 210 1.76 4.65 -3.43
CA GLN A 210 1.29 6.03 -3.33
C GLN A 210 0.19 6.31 -4.36
N LEU A 211 0.32 5.79 -5.61
CA LEU A 211 -0.72 5.92 -6.63
C LEU A 211 -2.03 5.29 -6.18
N THR A 212 -1.97 4.07 -5.64
CA THR A 212 -3.18 3.36 -5.21
C THR A 212 -3.86 4.06 -4.03
N SER A 213 -3.08 4.51 -3.04
CA SER A 213 -3.62 5.30 -1.92
C SER A 213 -4.21 6.64 -2.39
N ALA A 214 -3.61 7.29 -3.40
CA ALA A 214 -4.06 8.58 -3.92
C ALA A 214 -5.35 8.49 -4.74
N VAL A 215 -5.43 7.52 -5.67
CA VAL A 215 -6.48 7.42 -6.68
C VAL A 215 -7.67 6.58 -6.21
N GLY A 216 -7.42 5.54 -5.40
CA GLY A 216 -8.45 4.57 -5.00
C GLY A 216 -8.88 3.62 -6.12
N GLY A 217 -9.84 2.75 -5.83
CA GLY A 217 -10.24 1.68 -6.74
C GLY A 217 -9.20 0.60 -6.88
N VAL A 218 -9.24 -0.13 -7.98
CA VAL A 218 -8.17 -1.04 -8.41
C VAL A 218 -7.42 -0.37 -9.55
N LEU A 219 -6.10 -0.27 -9.43
CA LEU A 219 -5.26 0.35 -10.43
C LEU A 219 -4.43 -0.71 -11.16
N PHE A 220 -4.52 -0.70 -12.49
CA PHE A 220 -3.49 -1.26 -13.35
C PHE A 220 -2.55 -0.13 -13.79
N VAL A 221 -1.26 -0.31 -13.59
CA VAL A 221 -0.24 0.70 -13.87
C VAL A 221 0.83 0.12 -14.79
N ASP A 222 1.06 0.79 -15.92
CA ASP A 222 2.13 0.48 -16.85
C ASP A 222 3.32 1.40 -16.57
N PHE A 223 4.42 0.85 -16.08
CA PHE A 223 5.65 1.55 -15.74
C PHE A 223 6.69 1.57 -16.87
N ALA A 224 6.32 1.30 -18.11
CA ALA A 224 7.24 1.38 -19.25
C ALA A 224 7.97 2.73 -19.32
N ASP A 225 7.28 3.81 -18.97
CA ASP A 225 7.88 5.12 -18.64
C ASP A 225 7.64 5.42 -17.15
N PRO A 226 8.63 5.21 -16.27
CA PRO A 226 8.46 5.44 -14.83
C PRO A 226 8.28 6.93 -14.48
N THR A 227 8.63 7.84 -15.40
CA THR A 227 8.41 9.29 -15.22
C THR A 227 6.99 9.70 -15.54
N ALA A 228 6.30 8.92 -16.38
CA ALA A 228 4.93 9.15 -16.82
C ALA A 228 4.15 7.82 -16.95
N PRO A 229 3.98 7.05 -15.85
CA PRO A 229 3.29 5.77 -15.90
C PRO A 229 1.85 5.95 -16.36
N LYS A 230 1.36 4.99 -17.17
CA LYS A 230 -0.03 4.96 -17.60
C LYS A 230 -0.87 4.28 -16.52
N ILE A 231 -1.92 4.95 -16.08
CA ILE A 231 -2.79 4.51 -15.01
C ILE A 231 -4.17 4.20 -15.59
N GLU A 232 -4.62 2.97 -15.39
CA GLU A 232 -5.99 2.54 -15.69
C GLU A 232 -6.69 2.21 -14.38
N LYS A 233 -7.77 2.92 -14.08
CA LYS A 233 -8.58 2.65 -12.90
C LYS A 233 -9.71 1.69 -13.24
N ILE A 234 -9.79 0.61 -12.49
CA ILE A 234 -10.90 -0.35 -12.49
C ILE A 234 -11.74 -0.05 -11.26
N HIS A 235 -13.05 0.07 -11.41
CA HIS A 235 -13.94 0.31 -10.28
C HIS A 235 -13.84 -0.83 -9.26
N ALA A 236 -13.77 -0.49 -7.98
CA ALA A 236 -13.68 -1.47 -6.90
C ALA A 236 -14.96 -2.32 -6.76
N ASP A 237 -16.11 -1.71 -7.09
CA ASP A 237 -17.40 -2.37 -7.02
C ASP A 237 -17.48 -3.52 -8.04
N GLY A 238 -17.82 -4.71 -7.54
CA GLY A 238 -17.93 -5.92 -8.37
C GLY A 238 -16.62 -6.66 -8.67
N VAL A 239 -15.47 -6.14 -8.23
CA VAL A 239 -14.18 -6.88 -8.34
C VAL A 239 -14.21 -8.16 -7.50
N LEU A 240 -14.74 -8.08 -6.28
CA LEU A 240 -15.00 -9.26 -5.46
C LEU A 240 -16.45 -9.69 -5.67
N PRO A 241 -16.70 -10.94 -6.07
CA PRO A 241 -18.06 -11.44 -6.18
C PRO A 241 -18.72 -11.55 -4.79
N GLU A 242 -20.04 -11.53 -4.78
CA GLU A 242 -20.81 -11.79 -3.57
C GLU A 242 -20.43 -13.16 -2.97
N GLY A 243 -20.26 -13.22 -1.66
CA GLY A 243 -19.83 -14.41 -0.96
C GLY A 243 -18.32 -14.66 -0.97
N MET A 244 -17.51 -13.67 -1.38
CA MET A 244 -16.05 -13.73 -1.37
C MET A 244 -15.47 -12.59 -0.55
N THR A 245 -14.63 -12.90 0.41
CA THR A 245 -13.94 -11.91 1.26
C THR A 245 -12.43 -11.92 1.01
N LEU A 246 -11.84 -10.73 0.87
CA LEU A 246 -10.40 -10.55 0.87
C LEU A 246 -9.88 -10.63 2.31
N CYS A 247 -8.96 -11.55 2.56
CA CYS A 247 -8.30 -11.71 3.86
C CYS A 247 -6.79 -11.50 3.72
N VAL A 248 -6.23 -10.63 4.52
CA VAL A 248 -4.78 -10.49 4.67
C VAL A 248 -4.38 -11.10 6.00
N THR A 249 -3.44 -12.04 5.99
CA THR A 249 -2.93 -12.70 7.19
C THR A 249 -1.51 -12.22 7.49
N ASP A 250 -1.32 -11.65 8.68
CA ASP A 250 -0.01 -11.25 9.20
C ASP A 250 0.68 -12.43 9.86
N THR A 251 1.81 -12.86 9.31
CA THR A 251 2.61 -13.98 9.84
C THR A 251 3.46 -13.61 11.04
N ARG A 252 3.35 -12.38 11.55
CA ARG A 252 4.11 -11.83 12.68
C ARG A 252 5.63 -11.87 12.50
N ALA A 253 6.12 -12.09 11.29
CA ALA A 253 7.53 -12.08 10.97
C ALA A 253 8.02 -10.65 10.68
N SER A 254 9.25 -10.33 11.15
CA SER A 254 9.84 -9.00 10.97
C SER A 254 10.67 -8.91 9.69
N HIS A 255 10.64 -7.74 9.05
CA HIS A 255 11.48 -7.39 7.88
C HIS A 255 12.85 -6.79 8.25
N SER A 256 13.17 -6.60 9.53
CA SER A 256 14.26 -5.73 9.99
C SER A 256 15.68 -6.16 9.53
N GLU A 257 15.86 -7.43 9.16
CA GLU A 257 17.17 -7.96 8.74
C GLU A 257 17.20 -8.41 7.26
N LEU A 258 16.17 -8.09 6.48
CA LEU A 258 15.95 -8.64 5.13
C LEU A 258 16.29 -7.65 4.00
N THR A 259 16.84 -6.48 4.30
CA THR A 259 17.17 -5.45 3.31
C THR A 259 18.05 -5.97 2.18
N GLY A 260 19.01 -6.86 2.49
CA GLY A 260 19.89 -7.48 1.50
C GLY A 260 19.15 -8.40 0.53
N GLU A 261 18.12 -9.14 1.00
CA GLU A 261 17.32 -10.03 0.15
C GLU A 261 16.42 -9.24 -0.81
N PHE A 262 15.83 -8.12 -0.34
CA PHE A 262 15.07 -7.22 -1.21
C PHE A 262 15.95 -6.60 -2.29
N ALA A 263 17.12 -6.09 -1.92
CA ALA A 263 18.07 -5.52 -2.87
C ALA A 263 18.54 -6.56 -3.90
N ALA A 264 18.73 -7.82 -3.48
CA ALA A 264 19.17 -8.90 -4.36
C ALA A 264 18.13 -9.19 -5.47
N ILE A 265 16.83 -9.05 -5.26
CA ILE A 265 15.84 -9.25 -6.32
C ILE A 265 16.10 -8.26 -7.46
N ARG A 266 16.16 -6.98 -7.13
CA ARG A 266 16.38 -5.92 -8.10
C ARG A 266 17.73 -6.08 -8.81
N ASN A 267 18.81 -6.24 -8.04
CA ASN A 267 20.17 -6.32 -8.57
C ASN A 267 20.37 -7.52 -9.52
N GLU A 268 19.77 -8.66 -9.22
CA GLU A 268 19.86 -9.85 -10.06
C GLU A 268 19.05 -9.71 -11.35
N MET A 269 17.88 -9.09 -11.33
CA MET A 269 17.12 -8.76 -12.54
C MET A 269 17.89 -7.76 -13.40
N GLU A 270 18.46 -6.72 -12.82
CA GLU A 270 19.28 -5.72 -13.53
C GLU A 270 20.56 -6.35 -14.11
N ALA A 271 21.18 -7.32 -13.43
CA ALA A 271 22.33 -8.04 -13.96
C ALA A 271 21.99 -8.83 -15.24
N VAL A 272 20.84 -9.50 -15.28
CA VAL A 272 20.34 -10.17 -16.49
C VAL A 272 20.05 -9.17 -17.59
N ALA A 273 19.38 -8.05 -17.28
CA ALA A 273 19.11 -6.98 -18.24
C ALA A 273 20.40 -6.42 -18.86
N ALA A 274 21.42 -6.15 -18.04
CA ALA A 274 22.72 -5.66 -18.48
C ALA A 274 23.43 -6.61 -19.45
N CYS A 275 23.36 -7.93 -19.20
CA CYS A 275 23.88 -8.95 -20.14
C CYS A 275 23.21 -8.91 -21.50
N LEU A 276 21.98 -8.39 -21.56
CA LEU A 276 21.19 -8.24 -22.79
C LEU A 276 21.20 -6.81 -23.36
N GLY A 277 21.96 -5.90 -22.74
CA GLY A 277 22.17 -4.52 -23.19
C GLY A 277 21.11 -3.52 -22.73
N GLY A 278 20.25 -3.92 -21.77
CA GLY A 278 19.29 -3.06 -21.09
C GLY A 278 19.76 -2.65 -19.70
N ARG A 279 19.10 -1.68 -19.08
CA ARG A 279 19.31 -1.31 -17.66
C ARG A 279 18.37 -2.09 -16.75
N VAL A 280 17.16 -2.34 -17.24
CA VAL A 280 16.09 -3.10 -16.58
C VAL A 280 15.46 -4.08 -17.57
N LEU A 281 14.77 -5.08 -17.07
CA LEU A 281 14.18 -6.12 -17.94
C LEU A 281 13.10 -5.59 -18.89
N GLY A 282 12.42 -4.50 -18.56
CA GLY A 282 11.47 -3.84 -19.45
C GLY A 282 12.08 -3.22 -20.71
N GLU A 283 13.40 -3.01 -20.73
CA GLU A 283 14.14 -2.52 -21.90
C GLU A 283 14.67 -3.68 -22.79
N VAL A 284 14.43 -4.93 -22.40
CA VAL A 284 14.99 -6.12 -23.05
C VAL A 284 13.94 -6.81 -23.92
N ASP A 285 14.36 -7.28 -25.10
CA ASP A 285 13.53 -8.17 -25.94
C ASP A 285 13.40 -9.54 -25.27
N GLU A 286 12.17 -9.90 -24.89
CA GLU A 286 11.85 -11.17 -24.25
C GLU A 286 12.28 -12.39 -25.10
N LYS A 287 12.14 -12.33 -26.45
CA LYS A 287 12.56 -13.42 -27.34
C LYS A 287 14.07 -13.65 -27.23
N ARG A 288 14.84 -12.57 -27.16
CA ARG A 288 16.28 -12.64 -27.00
C ARG A 288 16.65 -13.22 -25.64
N PHE A 289 15.94 -12.85 -24.57
CA PHE A 289 16.13 -13.46 -23.26
C PHE A 289 16.01 -14.98 -23.31
N TRP A 290 14.92 -15.51 -23.88
CA TRP A 290 14.70 -16.95 -24.00
C TRP A 290 15.75 -17.67 -24.86
N GLN A 291 16.25 -17.04 -25.91
CA GLN A 291 17.29 -17.61 -26.79
C GLN A 291 18.67 -17.69 -26.11
N GLU A 292 18.96 -16.75 -25.20
CA GLU A 292 20.25 -16.62 -24.56
C GLU A 292 20.33 -17.27 -23.15
N LEU A 293 19.31 -18.01 -22.73
CA LEU A 293 19.26 -18.63 -21.39
C LEU A 293 20.52 -19.38 -20.96
N PRO A 294 21.17 -20.22 -21.80
CA PRO A 294 22.40 -20.92 -21.38
C PRO A 294 23.53 -19.94 -21.03
N ARG A 295 23.71 -18.88 -21.81
CA ARG A 295 24.72 -17.84 -21.56
C ARG A 295 24.39 -17.03 -20.29
N LEU A 296 23.13 -16.63 -20.13
CA LEU A 296 22.69 -15.86 -18.96
C LEU A 296 22.85 -16.67 -17.67
N ARG A 297 22.54 -17.97 -17.71
CA ARG A 297 22.75 -18.87 -16.59
C ARG A 297 24.22 -18.94 -16.16
N GLU A 298 25.13 -19.04 -17.15
CA GLU A 298 26.58 -19.07 -16.89
C GLU A 298 27.08 -17.74 -16.30
N GLN A 299 26.58 -16.60 -16.80
CA GLN A 299 27.07 -15.27 -16.40
C GLN A 299 26.43 -14.73 -15.13
N CYS A 300 25.12 -14.97 -14.93
CA CYS A 300 24.35 -14.36 -13.84
C CYS A 300 23.94 -15.37 -12.75
N GLY A 301 24.01 -16.68 -13.06
CA GLY A 301 23.58 -17.76 -12.17
C GLY A 301 22.08 -18.07 -12.25
N ASP A 302 21.69 -19.22 -11.68
CA ASP A 302 20.33 -19.76 -11.78
C ASP A 302 19.26 -18.85 -11.19
N ARG A 303 19.51 -18.28 -10.00
CA ARG A 303 18.52 -17.44 -9.30
C ARG A 303 18.21 -16.14 -10.05
N ALA A 304 19.21 -15.50 -10.63
CA ALA A 304 19.01 -14.29 -11.44
C ALA A 304 18.17 -14.58 -12.69
N VAL A 305 18.43 -15.72 -13.35
CA VAL A 305 17.63 -16.18 -14.50
C VAL A 305 16.19 -16.50 -14.10
N LEU A 306 15.97 -17.19 -12.96
CA LEU A 306 14.64 -17.48 -12.46
C LEU A 306 13.86 -16.19 -12.14
N ARG A 307 14.51 -15.19 -11.55
CA ARG A 307 13.91 -13.87 -11.27
C ARG A 307 13.54 -13.12 -12.56
N ALA A 308 14.35 -13.26 -13.61
CA ALA A 308 14.00 -12.69 -14.91
C ALA A 308 12.82 -13.44 -15.56
N ILE A 309 12.75 -14.77 -15.46
CA ILE A 309 11.59 -15.58 -15.88
C ILE A 309 10.33 -15.09 -15.15
N HIS A 310 10.43 -14.94 -13.82
CA HIS A 310 9.32 -14.39 -13.03
C HIS A 310 8.84 -13.05 -13.60
N TYR A 311 9.75 -12.12 -13.90
CA TYR A 311 9.41 -10.81 -14.45
C TYR A 311 8.59 -10.90 -15.74
N PHE A 312 9.06 -11.63 -16.75
CA PHE A 312 8.36 -11.73 -18.04
C PHE A 312 7.00 -12.40 -17.90
N GLU A 313 6.94 -13.52 -17.18
CA GLU A 313 5.69 -14.21 -16.93
C GLU A 313 4.71 -13.41 -16.06
N GLU A 314 5.21 -12.70 -15.05
CA GLU A 314 4.37 -11.88 -14.15
C GLU A 314 3.78 -10.68 -14.89
N ASN A 315 4.52 -10.05 -15.80
CA ASN A 315 3.98 -9.00 -16.67
C ASN A 315 2.81 -9.51 -17.53
N ALA A 316 2.99 -10.61 -18.22
CA ALA A 316 1.92 -11.22 -19.02
C ALA A 316 0.71 -11.61 -18.14
N ARG A 317 0.98 -12.12 -16.95
CA ARG A 317 -0.04 -12.53 -15.97
C ARG A 317 -0.80 -11.33 -15.41
N THR A 318 -0.11 -10.23 -15.08
CA THR A 318 -0.72 -9.00 -14.57
C THR A 318 -1.64 -8.36 -15.60
N LEU A 319 -1.25 -8.37 -16.87
CA LEU A 319 -2.12 -7.92 -17.96
C LEU A 319 -3.38 -8.80 -18.06
N ALA A 320 -3.23 -10.13 -18.00
CA ALA A 320 -4.36 -11.04 -18.02
C ALA A 320 -5.25 -10.91 -16.75
N GLN A 321 -4.68 -10.61 -15.60
CA GLN A 321 -5.44 -10.30 -14.37
C GLN A 321 -6.30 -9.04 -14.54
N ARG A 322 -5.74 -7.96 -15.13
CA ARG A 322 -6.48 -6.76 -15.48
C ARG A 322 -7.65 -7.08 -16.39
N ASP A 323 -7.40 -7.83 -17.47
CA ASP A 323 -8.43 -8.19 -18.46
C ASP A 323 -9.54 -9.04 -17.82
N ALA A 324 -9.21 -9.97 -16.95
CA ALA A 324 -10.17 -10.78 -16.20
C ALA A 324 -11.06 -9.92 -15.28
N LEU A 325 -10.46 -8.94 -14.56
CA LEU A 325 -11.22 -8.01 -13.70
C LEU A 325 -12.15 -7.11 -14.51
N VAL A 326 -11.67 -6.57 -15.63
CA VAL A 326 -12.50 -5.75 -16.54
C VAL A 326 -13.66 -6.54 -17.11
N ALA A 327 -13.45 -7.84 -17.41
CA ALA A 327 -14.48 -8.75 -17.90
C ALA A 327 -15.43 -9.28 -16.80
N GLY A 328 -15.16 -9.00 -15.50
CA GLY A 328 -15.91 -9.58 -14.39
C GLY A 328 -15.68 -11.09 -14.20
N ASP A 329 -14.63 -11.65 -14.80
CA ASP A 329 -14.27 -13.08 -14.67
C ASP A 329 -13.36 -13.31 -13.45
N PHE A 330 -13.98 -13.31 -12.26
CA PHE A 330 -13.25 -13.57 -11.03
C PHE A 330 -12.58 -14.95 -11.01
N ALA A 331 -13.18 -15.96 -11.64
CA ALA A 331 -12.59 -17.30 -11.67
C ALA A 331 -11.28 -17.34 -12.47
N ALA A 332 -11.20 -16.60 -13.59
CA ALA A 332 -9.94 -16.42 -14.32
C ALA A 332 -8.93 -15.63 -13.49
N PHE A 333 -9.35 -14.54 -12.86
CA PHE A 333 -8.51 -13.74 -11.97
C PHE A 333 -7.93 -14.58 -10.83
N ALA A 334 -8.75 -15.35 -10.12
CA ALA A 334 -8.32 -16.22 -9.01
C ALA A 334 -7.25 -17.23 -9.42
N ARG A 335 -7.44 -17.91 -10.58
CA ARG A 335 -6.40 -18.81 -11.15
C ARG A 335 -5.08 -18.09 -11.44
N LEU A 336 -5.14 -16.84 -11.89
CA LEU A 336 -3.95 -16.03 -12.17
C LEU A 336 -3.27 -15.58 -10.88
N VAL A 337 -4.03 -15.29 -9.80
CA VAL A 337 -3.49 -15.02 -8.45
C VAL A 337 -2.69 -16.20 -7.92
N GLU A 338 -3.23 -17.43 -8.01
CA GLU A 338 -2.51 -18.64 -7.62
C GLU A 338 -1.21 -18.83 -8.42
N LYS A 339 -1.27 -18.67 -9.76
CA LYS A 339 -0.09 -18.76 -10.63
C LYS A 339 0.97 -17.70 -10.25
N SER A 340 0.55 -16.48 -9.90
CA SER A 340 1.46 -15.44 -9.41
C SER A 340 2.12 -15.85 -8.08
N GLY A 341 1.34 -16.43 -7.15
CA GLY A 341 1.86 -16.99 -5.90
C GLY A 341 2.91 -18.09 -6.11
N HIS A 342 2.65 -19.01 -7.04
CA HIS A 342 3.59 -20.07 -7.41
C HIS A 342 4.87 -19.49 -8.05
N SER A 343 4.75 -18.53 -8.96
CA SER A 343 5.90 -17.85 -9.56
C SER A 343 6.74 -17.08 -8.52
N SER A 344 6.10 -16.46 -7.55
CA SER A 344 6.79 -15.82 -6.40
C SER A 344 7.57 -16.85 -5.58
N PHE A 345 7.01 -18.04 -5.36
CA PHE A 345 7.67 -19.11 -4.61
C PHE A 345 8.80 -19.76 -5.39
N GLU A 346 8.56 -20.14 -6.64
CA GLU A 346 9.45 -20.99 -7.44
C GLU A 346 10.55 -20.17 -8.13
N CYS A 347 10.17 -19.01 -8.72
CA CYS A 347 11.04 -18.22 -9.58
C CYS A 347 11.59 -16.97 -8.88
N CYS A 348 10.75 -16.11 -8.33
CA CYS A 348 11.21 -14.91 -7.61
C CYS A 348 11.92 -15.27 -6.31
N GLN A 349 11.50 -16.36 -5.66
CA GLN A 349 12.04 -16.88 -4.40
C GLN A 349 12.03 -15.82 -3.30
N ASN A 350 10.93 -15.11 -3.18
CA ASN A 350 10.72 -14.08 -2.17
C ASN A 350 9.66 -14.47 -1.11
N VAL A 351 9.25 -15.73 -1.06
CA VAL A 351 8.33 -16.25 -0.05
C VAL A 351 9.07 -16.72 1.21
N TYR A 352 10.33 -17.08 1.09
CA TYR A 352 11.15 -17.56 2.19
C TYR A 352 12.57 -17.01 2.09
N CYS A 353 13.26 -16.97 3.23
CA CYS A 353 14.69 -16.65 3.28
C CYS A 353 15.48 -17.93 3.47
N ALA A 354 16.36 -18.26 2.51
CA ALA A 354 17.17 -19.48 2.55
C ALA A 354 18.14 -19.52 3.75
N SER A 355 18.61 -18.37 4.23
CA SER A 355 19.46 -18.25 5.41
C SER A 355 18.73 -18.45 6.74
N SER A 356 17.38 -18.46 6.73
CA SER A 356 16.54 -18.59 7.92
C SER A 356 15.52 -19.74 7.81
N PRO A 357 15.96 -21.00 7.76
CA PRO A 357 15.08 -22.14 7.50
C PRO A 357 14.03 -22.41 8.59
N LYS A 358 14.24 -21.86 9.79
CA LYS A 358 13.29 -21.99 10.92
C LYS A 358 12.18 -20.94 10.92
N HIS A 359 12.30 -19.85 10.16
CA HIS A 359 11.38 -18.73 10.16
C HIS A 359 10.79 -18.52 8.75
N GLN A 360 9.86 -19.39 8.37
CA GLN A 360 9.20 -19.39 7.06
C GLN A 360 7.68 -19.22 7.20
N GLY A 361 7.26 -18.17 7.90
CA GLY A 361 5.85 -17.91 8.20
C GLY A 361 4.98 -17.77 6.95
N LEU A 362 5.47 -17.08 5.90
CA LEU A 362 4.73 -16.96 4.64
C LEU A 362 4.48 -18.34 4.00
N SER A 363 5.52 -19.19 3.90
CA SER A 363 5.38 -20.55 3.35
C SER A 363 4.36 -21.38 4.12
N ALA A 364 4.39 -21.31 5.45
CA ALA A 364 3.43 -22.02 6.31
C ALA A 364 2.00 -21.50 6.10
N ALA A 365 1.81 -20.18 6.03
CA ALA A 365 0.51 -19.57 5.79
C ALA A 365 -0.05 -19.94 4.40
N LEU A 366 0.80 -19.95 3.36
CA LEU A 366 0.40 -20.37 2.00
C LEU A 366 0.00 -21.85 1.96
N ALA A 367 0.74 -22.73 2.64
CA ALA A 367 0.40 -24.17 2.72
C ALA A 367 -0.95 -24.41 3.43
N ILE A 368 -1.24 -23.67 4.50
CA ILE A 368 -2.56 -23.73 5.17
C ILE A 368 -3.64 -23.19 4.25
N SER A 369 -3.40 -22.06 3.56
CA SER A 369 -4.34 -21.50 2.60
C SER A 369 -4.68 -22.51 1.52
N GLN A 370 -3.68 -23.17 0.92
CA GLN A 370 -3.87 -24.22 -0.05
C GLN A 370 -4.73 -25.37 0.50
N SER A 371 -4.45 -25.84 1.72
CA SER A 371 -5.19 -26.96 2.32
C SER A 371 -6.67 -26.66 2.56
N ILE A 372 -7.03 -25.38 2.69
CA ILE A 372 -8.41 -24.96 2.98
C ILE A 372 -9.12 -24.50 1.71
N LEU A 373 -8.42 -23.82 0.80
CA LEU A 373 -9.02 -23.08 -0.31
C LEU A 373 -8.91 -23.79 -1.66
N ALA A 374 -8.04 -24.79 -1.81
CA ALA A 374 -7.89 -25.49 -3.10
C ALA A 374 -9.23 -26.11 -3.55
N GLY A 375 -9.65 -25.78 -4.80
CA GLY A 375 -10.89 -26.27 -5.39
C GLY A 375 -12.18 -25.62 -4.88
N THR A 376 -12.09 -24.56 -4.07
CA THR A 376 -13.27 -23.88 -3.50
C THR A 376 -13.67 -22.60 -4.27
N GLY A 377 -12.90 -22.21 -5.28
CA GLY A 377 -13.02 -20.91 -5.97
C GLY A 377 -12.25 -19.78 -5.28
N GLY A 378 -11.65 -20.02 -4.10
CA GLY A 378 -10.73 -19.12 -3.44
C GLY A 378 -9.36 -19.10 -4.11
N ALA A 379 -8.52 -18.12 -3.76
CA ALA A 379 -7.15 -18.00 -4.22
C ALA A 379 -6.26 -17.43 -3.12
N TRP A 380 -4.95 -17.62 -3.23
CA TRP A 380 -4.00 -17.14 -2.23
C TRP A 380 -2.64 -16.85 -2.86
N ARG A 381 -1.94 -15.87 -2.29
CA ARG A 381 -0.55 -15.56 -2.64
C ARG A 381 0.13 -14.76 -1.52
N MET A 382 1.44 -14.70 -1.55
CA MET A 382 2.19 -13.70 -0.84
C MET A 382 1.91 -12.30 -1.42
N GLN A 383 1.96 -11.25 -0.63
CA GLN A 383 1.82 -9.87 -1.11
C GLN A 383 2.97 -8.98 -0.62
N GLY A 384 3.19 -7.89 -1.35
CA GLY A 384 4.26 -6.93 -1.09
C GLY A 384 5.65 -7.50 -1.42
N GLY A 385 6.68 -7.07 -0.71
CA GLY A 385 8.07 -7.46 -1.00
C GLY A 385 8.42 -8.92 -0.71
N GLY A 386 7.67 -9.58 0.16
CA GLY A 386 7.93 -10.98 0.54
C GLY A 386 8.92 -11.16 1.69
N PHE A 387 9.53 -12.34 1.78
CA PHE A 387 10.44 -12.85 2.80
C PHE A 387 9.87 -12.89 4.22
N ALA A 388 9.01 -11.95 4.59
CA ALA A 388 8.29 -11.83 5.84
C ALA A 388 6.97 -11.05 5.62
N GLY A 389 6.21 -10.76 6.65
CA GLY A 389 4.99 -9.94 6.60
C GLY A 389 3.74 -10.74 6.33
N THR A 390 3.06 -10.54 5.21
CA THR A 390 1.69 -10.99 5.02
C THR A 390 1.47 -11.82 3.76
N ILE A 391 0.44 -12.65 3.81
CA ILE A 391 -0.19 -13.25 2.63
C ILE A 391 -1.56 -12.63 2.38
N GLN A 392 -2.02 -12.73 1.16
CA GLN A 392 -3.35 -12.37 0.71
C GLN A 392 -4.12 -13.62 0.33
N ALA A 393 -5.38 -13.70 0.70
CA ALA A 393 -6.28 -14.77 0.30
C ALA A 393 -7.67 -14.21 -0.05
N PHE A 394 -8.25 -14.76 -1.11
CA PHE A 394 -9.66 -14.59 -1.47
C PHE A 394 -10.40 -15.80 -0.92
N VAL A 395 -11.19 -15.60 0.13
CA VAL A 395 -11.77 -16.68 0.91
C VAL A 395 -13.28 -16.66 0.74
N PRO A 396 -13.91 -17.77 0.28
CA PRO A 396 -15.36 -17.88 0.32
C PRO A 396 -15.91 -17.64 1.72
N ASP A 397 -16.97 -16.86 1.88
CA ASP A 397 -17.51 -16.44 3.19
C ASP A 397 -17.86 -17.62 4.08
N ALA A 398 -18.35 -18.73 3.49
CA ALA A 398 -18.61 -19.97 4.22
C ALA A 398 -17.37 -20.57 4.90
N LEU A 399 -16.17 -20.24 4.42
CA LEU A 399 -14.89 -20.75 4.94
C LEU A 399 -14.15 -19.76 5.84
N ILE A 400 -14.57 -18.49 5.93
CA ILE A 400 -13.85 -17.44 6.66
C ILE A 400 -13.55 -17.84 8.11
N LYS A 401 -14.54 -18.34 8.84
CA LYS A 401 -14.35 -18.75 10.25
C LYS A 401 -13.29 -19.86 10.39
N ARG A 402 -13.34 -20.86 9.52
CA ARG A 402 -12.38 -21.96 9.49
C ARG A 402 -10.99 -21.47 9.11
N TYR A 403 -10.90 -20.59 8.12
CA TYR A 403 -9.65 -20.02 7.63
C TYR A 403 -8.97 -19.18 8.72
N CYS A 404 -9.69 -18.23 9.31
CA CYS A 404 -9.15 -17.39 10.38
C CYS A 404 -8.73 -18.22 11.59
N ALA A 405 -9.54 -19.20 12.02
CA ALA A 405 -9.19 -20.07 13.14
C ALA A 405 -7.90 -20.86 12.88
N ALA A 406 -7.67 -21.36 11.66
CA ALA A 406 -6.46 -22.08 11.31
C ALA A 406 -5.23 -21.15 11.30
N MET A 407 -5.36 -19.91 10.78
CA MET A 407 -4.29 -18.92 10.78
C MET A 407 -3.97 -18.44 12.21
N GLU A 408 -5.00 -18.17 13.02
CA GLU A 408 -4.82 -17.71 14.40
C GLU A 408 -4.22 -18.79 15.31
N ALA A 409 -4.48 -20.05 15.03
CA ALA A 409 -3.83 -21.16 15.74
C ALA A 409 -2.31 -21.17 15.51
N LEU A 410 -1.82 -20.68 14.35
CA LEU A 410 -0.41 -20.66 14.03
C LEU A 410 0.27 -19.33 14.38
N PHE A 411 -0.41 -18.20 14.08
CA PHE A 411 0.21 -16.85 14.18
C PHE A 411 -0.34 -16.02 15.34
N GLY A 412 -1.27 -16.57 16.11
CA GLY A 412 -1.91 -15.89 17.24
C GLY A 412 -3.18 -15.11 16.86
N PRO A 413 -3.99 -14.75 17.85
CA PRO A 413 -5.26 -14.10 17.65
C PRO A 413 -5.10 -12.73 16.95
N GLY A 414 -6.08 -12.40 16.09
CA GLY A 414 -6.12 -11.13 15.36
C GLY A 414 -5.05 -11.02 14.28
N CYS A 415 -4.51 -12.11 13.75
CA CYS A 415 -3.60 -12.09 12.61
C CYS A 415 -4.32 -11.95 11.26
N CYS A 416 -5.62 -12.19 11.20
CA CYS A 416 -6.43 -12.10 9.99
C CYS A 416 -7.17 -10.76 9.92
N TYR A 417 -7.03 -10.07 8.79
CA TYR A 417 -7.71 -8.81 8.49
C TYR A 417 -8.64 -9.03 7.32
N LEU A 418 -9.95 -8.93 7.58
CA LEU A 418 -10.97 -9.02 6.55
C LEU A 418 -11.15 -7.63 5.94
N LEU A 419 -10.97 -7.53 4.65
CA LEU A 419 -10.89 -6.28 3.92
C LEU A 419 -11.94 -6.22 2.81
N SER A 420 -12.34 -5.00 2.48
CA SER A 420 -13.03 -4.68 1.25
C SER A 420 -12.17 -3.73 0.43
N LEU A 421 -12.35 -3.76 -0.89
CA LEU A 421 -11.77 -2.76 -1.78
C LEU A 421 -12.53 -1.44 -1.61
N ARG A 422 -11.82 -0.33 -1.77
CA ARG A 422 -12.36 1.01 -1.56
C ARG A 422 -12.23 1.82 -2.85
N GLU A 423 -13.36 2.39 -3.32
CA GLU A 423 -13.40 3.16 -4.55
C GLU A 423 -12.66 4.51 -4.44
N GLN A 424 -12.72 5.16 -3.29
CA GLN A 424 -12.11 6.48 -3.08
C GLN A 424 -10.67 6.34 -2.57
N GLY A 425 -9.77 7.09 -3.19
CA GLY A 425 -8.42 7.32 -2.67
C GLY A 425 -8.39 8.26 -1.46
N ALA A 426 -7.28 8.95 -1.29
CA ALA A 426 -7.13 9.94 -0.23
C ALA A 426 -8.10 11.12 -0.46
N VAL A 427 -8.86 11.45 0.58
CA VAL A 427 -9.97 12.40 0.46
C VAL A 427 -10.16 13.20 1.76
N ARG A 428 -10.64 14.45 1.62
CA ARG A 428 -11.28 15.17 2.72
C ARG A 428 -12.67 14.57 2.95
N VAL A 429 -12.93 14.15 4.18
CA VAL A 429 -14.19 13.52 4.60
C VAL A 429 -15.18 14.55 5.14
N MET A 430 -14.66 15.51 5.94
CA MET A 430 -15.47 16.52 6.64
C MET A 430 -14.75 17.87 6.62
#